data_159e5e60086beac6e3c85bec177fa87a
#
_entry.id   159e5e60086beac6e3c85bec177fa87a
#
_cell.length_a   1.000
_cell.length_b   1.000
_cell.length_c   1.000
_cell.angle_alpha   90.00
_cell.angle_beta   90.00
_cell.angle_gamma   90.00
#
_symmetry.space_group_name_H-M   'P 1'
#
loop_
_entity.id
_entity.type
_entity.pdbx_description
1 polymer ?
#
loop_
_entity_poly.entity_id
_entity_poly.type
_entity_poly.pdbx_seq_one_letter_code
_entity_poly.pdbx_strand_id
1 'polypeptide(L)'
;MRFQVGQGFGKCSGRFSRCFAELEFSDSNNDLLVENLKRVRKRHRGTVPTMAAAVQAMVAEEAETSPLTAAATQLLLDRLHTSWVAAHLLVSVHQAVHSRDPRWMERTVTAGCDVIKIVQDAFERAAFLCEREYQECPELELTGRDATAAEKGEDVGEILISHVPAHLHHIFFEIFKNAMRATVEYTRLQDAVQELPPVRVLGKTENIF
;
A
#
# COMPACT_ATOMS: atom_id res chain seq x y z
N MET A 1 27.43 12.12 8.37
CA MET A 1 26.10 11.87 7.76
C MET A 1 26.17 11.17 6.41
N ARG A 2 27.01 11.56 5.43
CA ARG A 2 27.27 10.76 4.19
C ARG A 2 27.54 9.27 4.46
N PHE A 3 28.08 8.92 5.62
CA PHE A 3 28.33 7.53 6.06
C PHE A 3 27.04 6.74 6.32
N GLN A 4 25.94 7.37 6.76
CA GLN A 4 24.67 6.68 7.06
C GLN A 4 23.88 6.35 5.78
N VAL A 5 23.90 7.24 4.79
CA VAL A 5 23.24 7.00 3.49
C VAL A 5 23.92 5.85 2.76
N GLY A 6 25.26 5.87 2.66
CA GLY A 6 26.04 4.78 2.06
C GLY A 6 25.88 3.44 2.77
N GLN A 7 25.73 3.45 4.10
CA GLN A 7 25.46 2.21 4.86
C GLN A 7 24.04 1.66 4.62
N GLY A 8 23.03 2.51 4.42
CA GLY A 8 21.67 2.07 4.11
C GLY A 8 21.61 1.34 2.76
N PHE A 9 22.17 1.94 1.72
CA PHE A 9 22.24 1.32 0.38
C PHE A 9 23.10 0.06 0.38
N GLY A 10 24.26 0.07 1.03
CA GLY A 10 25.14 -1.12 1.13
C GLY A 10 24.47 -2.29 1.87
N LYS A 11 23.71 -2.03 2.94
CA LYS A 11 22.94 -3.08 3.65
C LYS A 11 21.83 -3.66 2.75
N CYS A 12 21.17 -2.84 1.96
CA CYS A 12 20.17 -3.33 1.00
C CYS A 12 20.84 -4.18 -0.08
N SER A 13 21.89 -3.72 -0.72
CA SER A 13 22.62 -4.46 -1.77
C SER A 13 23.09 -5.83 -1.28
N GLY A 14 23.73 -5.92 -0.11
CA GLY A 14 24.20 -7.19 0.46
C GLY A 14 23.08 -8.18 0.78
N ARG A 15 21.88 -7.69 1.14
CA ARG A 15 20.68 -8.53 1.33
C ARG A 15 20.21 -9.15 0.01
N PHE A 16 20.16 -8.36 -1.06
CA PHE A 16 19.74 -8.85 -2.38
C PHE A 16 20.70 -9.90 -2.92
N SER A 17 22.01 -9.65 -2.90
CA SER A 17 23.03 -10.62 -3.39
C SER A 17 22.94 -11.97 -2.70
N ARG A 18 22.73 -11.98 -1.37
CA ARG A 18 22.55 -13.22 -0.62
C ARG A 18 21.25 -13.96 -1.00
N CYS A 19 20.18 -13.23 -1.27
CA CYS A 19 18.91 -13.82 -1.68
C CYS A 19 19.01 -14.50 -3.04
N PHE A 20 19.72 -13.91 -4.00
CA PHE A 20 19.95 -14.54 -5.31
C PHE A 20 20.68 -15.87 -5.17
N ALA A 21 21.77 -15.91 -4.42
CA ALA A 21 22.50 -17.15 -4.18
C ALA A 21 21.65 -18.24 -3.51
N GLU A 22 20.81 -17.89 -2.53
CA GLU A 22 19.91 -18.84 -1.86
C GLU A 22 18.84 -19.40 -2.81
N LEU A 23 18.35 -18.60 -3.76
CA LEU A 23 17.33 -19.00 -4.72
C LEU A 23 17.90 -19.87 -5.84
N GLU A 24 19.10 -19.59 -6.34
CA GLU A 24 19.79 -20.44 -7.33
C GLU A 24 19.95 -21.88 -6.88
N PHE A 25 20.25 -22.09 -5.59
CA PHE A 25 20.38 -23.45 -5.00
C PHE A 25 19.05 -24.19 -4.82
N SER A 26 17.92 -23.52 -5.00
CA SER A 26 16.58 -24.06 -4.68
C SER A 26 15.84 -24.60 -5.90
N ASP A 27 16.38 -24.43 -7.10
CA ASP A 27 15.68 -24.61 -8.38
C ASP A 27 15.16 -26.04 -8.62
N SER A 28 15.66 -27.03 -7.89
CA SER A 28 15.30 -28.44 -8.04
C SER A 28 14.28 -28.96 -7.01
N ASN A 29 13.89 -28.15 -6.01
CA ASN A 29 13.01 -28.60 -4.93
C ASN A 29 12.02 -27.50 -4.52
N ASN A 30 10.74 -27.68 -4.87
CA ASN A 30 9.69 -26.72 -4.57
C ASN A 30 9.51 -26.42 -3.09
N ASP A 31 9.63 -27.39 -2.19
CA ASP A 31 9.48 -27.17 -0.76
C ASP A 31 10.63 -26.31 -0.21
N LEU A 32 11.84 -26.55 -0.67
CA LEU A 32 13.00 -25.75 -0.32
C LEU A 32 12.88 -24.33 -0.88
N LEU A 33 12.38 -24.19 -2.10
CA LEU A 33 12.13 -22.89 -2.73
C LEU A 33 11.10 -22.09 -1.93
N VAL A 34 9.97 -22.69 -1.53
CA VAL A 34 8.94 -22.04 -0.71
C VAL A 34 9.53 -21.57 0.62
N GLU A 35 10.33 -22.37 1.28
CA GLU A 35 10.96 -22.00 2.54
C GLU A 35 12.00 -20.88 2.38
N ASN A 36 12.81 -20.92 1.33
CA ASN A 36 13.76 -19.86 1.02
C ASN A 36 13.06 -18.56 0.66
N LEU A 37 11.96 -18.60 -0.09
CA LEU A 37 11.13 -17.44 -0.38
C LEU A 37 10.54 -16.80 0.88
N LYS A 38 10.10 -17.61 1.87
CA LYS A 38 9.67 -17.09 3.18
C LYS A 38 10.80 -16.38 3.91
N ARG A 39 12.01 -16.93 3.89
CA ARG A 39 13.20 -16.31 4.51
C ARG A 39 13.59 -15.02 3.82
N VAL A 40 13.60 -14.99 2.49
CA VAL A 40 13.84 -13.80 1.69
C VAL A 40 12.84 -12.70 2.05
N ARG A 41 11.53 -13.00 2.06
CA ARG A 41 10.48 -12.05 2.44
C ARG A 41 10.68 -11.51 3.86
N LYS A 42 11.00 -12.36 4.84
CA LYS A 42 11.27 -11.92 6.22
C LYS A 42 12.48 -10.98 6.29
N ARG A 43 13.57 -11.31 5.56
CA ARG A 43 14.81 -10.51 5.50
C ARG A 43 14.58 -9.12 4.89
N HIS A 44 13.71 -9.03 3.88
CA HIS A 44 13.43 -7.80 3.16
C HIS A 44 12.34 -6.92 3.78
N ARG A 45 11.70 -7.36 4.87
CA ARG A 45 10.62 -6.60 5.53
C ARG A 45 11.02 -5.16 5.90
N GLY A 46 12.28 -4.92 6.25
CA GLY A 46 12.80 -3.60 6.59
C GLY A 46 13.39 -2.81 5.40
N THR A 47 13.31 -3.28 4.16
CA THR A 47 13.95 -2.63 3.01
C THR A 47 13.31 -1.27 2.71
N VAL A 48 11.99 -1.21 2.61
CA VAL A 48 11.27 0.03 2.29
C VAL A 48 11.48 1.12 3.36
N PRO A 49 11.32 0.84 4.67
CA PRO A 49 11.63 1.83 5.71
C PRO A 49 13.09 2.30 5.69
N THR A 50 14.04 1.38 5.44
CA THR A 50 15.46 1.75 5.35
C THR A 50 15.73 2.66 4.16
N MET A 51 15.11 2.40 3.01
CA MET A 51 15.24 3.25 1.83
C MET A 51 14.57 4.60 2.03
N ALA A 52 13.38 4.64 2.63
CA ALA A 52 12.68 5.88 2.95
C ALA A 52 13.53 6.77 3.87
N ALA A 53 14.10 6.22 4.94
CA ALA A 53 14.98 6.94 5.83
C ALA A 53 16.25 7.46 5.12
N ALA A 54 16.83 6.68 4.20
CA ALA A 54 17.98 7.11 3.42
C ALA A 54 17.64 8.27 2.48
N VAL A 55 16.49 8.23 1.80
CA VAL A 55 16.01 9.31 0.93
C VAL A 55 15.69 10.57 1.74
N GLN A 56 15.01 10.44 2.89
CA GLN A 56 14.74 11.56 3.78
C GLN A 56 16.03 12.23 4.27
N ALA A 57 17.03 11.43 4.66
CA ALA A 57 18.33 11.96 5.06
C ALA A 57 19.03 12.70 3.92
N MET A 58 18.94 12.18 2.68
CA MET A 58 19.50 12.87 1.50
C MET A 58 18.81 14.21 1.23
N VAL A 59 17.48 14.24 1.31
CA VAL A 59 16.72 15.49 1.10
C VAL A 59 16.99 16.50 2.20
N ALA A 60 17.17 16.06 3.46
CA ALA A 60 17.48 16.96 4.58
C ALA A 60 18.90 17.52 4.55
N GLU A 61 19.87 16.80 3.96
CA GLU A 61 21.27 17.26 3.88
C GLU A 61 21.48 18.36 2.85
N GLU A 62 20.52 18.57 1.93
CA GLU A 62 20.87 19.34 0.75
C GLU A 62 19.75 20.12 0.08
N ALA A 63 19.85 21.43 0.17
CA ALA A 63 19.35 22.34 -0.86
C ALA A 63 20.39 22.60 -1.98
N GLU A 64 21.70 22.38 -1.77
CA GLU A 64 22.73 22.87 -2.68
C GLU A 64 23.70 21.82 -3.29
N THR A 65 23.82 20.62 -2.75
CA THR A 65 24.84 19.64 -3.18
C THR A 65 24.34 18.24 -3.50
N SER A 66 23.02 18.02 -3.66
CA SER A 66 22.51 16.70 -3.99
C SER A 66 22.86 16.28 -5.43
N PRO A 67 23.50 15.11 -5.60
CA PRO A 67 23.76 14.56 -6.93
C PRO A 67 22.49 14.09 -7.63
N LEU A 68 21.34 13.99 -6.90
CA LEU A 68 20.08 13.55 -7.43
C LEU A 68 19.07 14.70 -7.46
N THR A 69 18.62 15.05 -8.64
CA THR A 69 17.48 15.96 -8.79
C THR A 69 16.20 15.31 -8.24
N ALA A 70 15.20 16.12 -7.85
CA ALA A 70 13.90 15.62 -7.40
C ALA A 70 13.29 14.62 -8.40
N ALA A 71 13.42 14.87 -9.70
CA ALA A 71 12.95 13.98 -10.75
C ALA A 71 13.70 12.62 -10.78
N ALA A 72 15.02 12.64 -10.58
CA ALA A 72 15.80 11.41 -10.53
C ALA A 72 15.48 10.58 -9.27
N THR A 73 15.27 11.24 -8.14
CA THR A 73 14.83 10.61 -6.89
C THR A 73 13.44 9.96 -7.07
N GLN A 74 12.51 10.68 -7.67
CA GLN A 74 11.17 10.14 -7.97
C GLN A 74 11.24 8.92 -8.87
N LEU A 75 12.00 8.99 -9.97
CA LEU A 75 12.18 7.86 -10.89
C LEU A 75 12.81 6.64 -10.20
N LEU A 76 13.77 6.86 -9.31
CA LEU A 76 14.39 5.80 -8.52
C LEU A 76 13.38 5.14 -7.59
N LEU A 77 12.58 5.93 -6.88
CA LEU A 77 11.55 5.43 -5.98
C LEU A 77 10.46 4.67 -6.73
N ASP A 78 9.99 5.17 -7.85
CA ASP A 78 8.98 4.51 -8.68
C ASP A 78 9.46 3.15 -9.18
N ARG A 79 10.70 3.07 -9.69
CA ARG A 79 11.30 1.81 -10.12
C ARG A 79 11.48 0.82 -8.96
N LEU A 80 11.94 1.32 -7.82
CA LEU A 80 12.11 0.50 -6.62
C LEU A 80 10.78 -0.07 -6.15
N HIS A 81 9.76 0.77 -5.99
CA HIS A 81 8.45 0.35 -5.53
C HIS A 81 7.77 -0.60 -6.51
N THR A 82 7.82 -0.31 -7.81
CA THR A 82 7.27 -1.20 -8.84
C THR A 82 7.93 -2.58 -8.81
N SER A 83 9.26 -2.63 -8.76
CA SER A 83 10.01 -3.90 -8.68
C SER A 83 9.72 -4.63 -7.36
N TRP A 84 9.60 -3.89 -6.26
CA TRP A 84 9.29 -4.43 -4.94
C TRP A 84 7.89 -5.07 -4.89
N VAL A 85 6.88 -4.36 -5.39
CA VAL A 85 5.49 -4.86 -5.46
C VAL A 85 5.42 -6.09 -6.37
N ALA A 86 6.04 -6.04 -7.56
CA ALA A 86 6.06 -7.16 -8.49
C ALA A 86 6.72 -8.41 -7.87
N ALA A 87 7.89 -8.25 -7.24
CA ALA A 87 8.57 -9.36 -6.58
C ALA A 87 7.73 -9.96 -5.44
N HIS A 88 7.09 -9.11 -4.61
CA HIS A 88 6.23 -9.58 -3.52
C HIS A 88 4.99 -10.30 -4.04
N LEU A 89 4.39 -9.82 -5.12
CA LEU A 89 3.23 -10.45 -5.75
C LEU A 89 3.61 -11.84 -6.29
N LEU A 90 4.71 -11.96 -7.03
CA LEU A 90 5.20 -13.24 -7.56
C LEU A 90 5.48 -14.24 -6.44
N VAL A 91 6.16 -13.81 -5.37
CA VAL A 91 6.41 -14.65 -4.19
C VAL A 91 5.11 -15.08 -3.53
N SER A 92 4.13 -14.19 -3.41
CA SER A 92 2.83 -14.49 -2.81
C SER A 92 2.04 -15.49 -3.65
N VAL A 93 2.03 -15.33 -4.98
CA VAL A 93 1.37 -16.27 -5.91
C VAL A 93 2.03 -17.64 -5.81
N HIS A 94 3.38 -17.71 -5.87
CA HIS A 94 4.09 -18.98 -5.75
C HIS A 94 3.78 -19.67 -4.42
N GLN A 95 3.78 -18.94 -3.31
CA GLN A 95 3.42 -19.47 -2.00
C GLN A 95 1.97 -19.93 -1.92
N ALA A 96 1.03 -19.24 -2.57
CA ALA A 96 -0.38 -19.65 -2.61
C ALA A 96 -0.57 -20.96 -3.37
N VAL A 97 0.13 -21.12 -4.50
CA VAL A 97 0.03 -22.33 -5.33
C VAL A 97 0.64 -23.55 -4.61
N HIS A 98 1.76 -23.38 -3.92
CA HIS A 98 2.49 -24.49 -3.31
C HIS A 98 2.25 -24.67 -1.80
N SER A 99 1.64 -23.68 -1.14
CA SER A 99 1.25 -23.78 0.28
C SER A 99 -0.19 -24.27 0.40
N ARG A 100 -0.43 -25.21 1.31
CA ARG A 100 -1.79 -25.66 1.66
C ARG A 100 -2.48 -24.75 2.66
N ASP A 101 -1.89 -23.60 3.00
CA ASP A 101 -2.43 -22.66 3.97
C ASP A 101 -3.39 -21.66 3.27
N PRO A 102 -4.70 -21.66 3.61
CA PRO A 102 -5.70 -20.77 2.98
C PRO A 102 -5.37 -19.27 3.08
N ARG A 103 -4.61 -18.86 4.09
CA ARG A 103 -4.19 -17.45 4.29
C ARG A 103 -3.38 -16.87 3.15
N TRP A 104 -2.77 -17.73 2.31
CA TRP A 104 -2.04 -17.27 1.14
C TRP A 104 -2.97 -16.92 -0.03
N MET A 105 -4.14 -17.54 -0.10
CA MET A 105 -5.13 -17.25 -1.15
C MET A 105 -5.61 -15.79 -1.07
N GLU A 106 -5.82 -15.26 0.13
CA GLU A 106 -6.22 -13.86 0.36
C GLU A 106 -5.16 -12.84 -0.09
N ARG A 107 -3.93 -13.28 -0.32
CA ARG A 107 -2.78 -12.45 -0.74
C ARG A 107 -2.44 -12.60 -2.21
N THR A 108 -3.32 -13.21 -2.98
CA THR A 108 -3.20 -13.38 -4.42
C THR A 108 -4.28 -12.60 -5.14
N VAL A 109 -4.13 -12.48 -6.45
CA VAL A 109 -5.16 -11.85 -7.28
C VAL A 109 -6.42 -12.72 -7.26
N THR A 110 -7.51 -12.14 -6.83
CA THR A 110 -8.84 -12.74 -6.79
C THR A 110 -9.70 -12.09 -7.86
N ALA A 111 -10.31 -12.88 -8.72
CA ALA A 111 -11.33 -12.40 -9.65
C ALA A 111 -12.62 -12.09 -8.87
N GLY A 112 -13.29 -11.01 -9.24
CA GLY A 112 -14.55 -10.63 -8.57
C GLY A 112 -14.35 -10.10 -7.14
N CYS A 113 -13.28 -9.36 -6.91
CA CYS A 113 -13.04 -8.65 -5.67
C CYS A 113 -14.03 -7.47 -5.57
N ASP A 114 -14.94 -7.50 -4.59
CA ASP A 114 -15.93 -6.44 -4.36
C ASP A 114 -15.27 -5.23 -3.70
N VAL A 115 -15.06 -4.18 -4.50
CA VAL A 115 -14.39 -2.96 -4.06
C VAL A 115 -15.20 -2.24 -2.99
N ILE A 116 -16.54 -2.23 -3.10
CA ILE A 116 -17.40 -1.49 -2.18
C ILE A 116 -17.33 -2.08 -0.77
N LYS A 117 -17.40 -3.40 -0.65
CA LYS A 117 -17.22 -4.07 0.65
C LYS A 117 -15.85 -3.80 1.25
N ILE A 118 -14.80 -3.82 0.43
CA ILE A 118 -13.44 -3.52 0.91
C ILE A 118 -13.31 -2.07 1.36
N VAL A 119 -13.91 -1.13 0.65
CA VAL A 119 -13.95 0.30 1.04
C VAL A 119 -14.63 0.47 2.39
N GLN A 120 -15.80 -0.14 2.58
CA GLN A 120 -16.56 -0.08 3.82
C GLN A 120 -15.78 -0.67 5.01
N ASP A 121 -15.22 -1.89 4.86
CA ASP A 121 -14.42 -2.55 5.91
C ASP A 121 -13.15 -1.73 6.25
N ALA A 122 -12.49 -1.18 5.25
CA ALA A 122 -11.32 -0.34 5.46
C ALA A 122 -11.67 0.98 6.17
N PHE A 123 -12.83 1.59 5.83
CA PHE A 123 -13.32 2.79 6.49
C PHE A 123 -13.66 2.52 7.95
N GLU A 124 -14.44 1.48 8.26
CA GLU A 124 -14.82 1.10 9.64
C GLU A 124 -13.59 0.92 10.54
N ARG A 125 -12.55 0.26 10.02
CA ARG A 125 -11.29 0.08 10.76
C ARG A 125 -10.52 1.38 10.97
N ALA A 126 -10.52 2.27 9.99
CA ALA A 126 -9.90 3.58 10.11
C ALA A 126 -10.68 4.48 11.07
N ALA A 127 -12.03 4.45 11.00
CA ALA A 127 -12.93 5.16 11.90
C ALA A 127 -12.71 4.77 13.36
N PHE A 128 -12.62 3.48 13.65
CA PHE A 128 -12.31 2.99 15.00
C PHE A 128 -11.01 3.60 15.58
N LEU A 129 -9.97 3.75 14.73
CA LEU A 129 -8.73 4.38 15.18
C LEU A 129 -8.88 5.89 15.36
N CYS A 130 -9.62 6.55 14.47
CA CYS A 130 -9.91 7.98 14.53
C CYS A 130 -10.69 8.34 15.81
N GLU A 131 -11.77 7.61 16.09
CA GLU A 131 -12.58 7.78 17.31
C GLU A 131 -11.75 7.57 18.57
N ARG A 132 -10.86 6.58 18.58
CA ARG A 132 -9.99 6.31 19.71
C ARG A 132 -8.98 7.43 19.98
N GLU A 133 -8.48 8.08 18.92
CA GLU A 133 -7.45 9.12 19.02
C GLU A 133 -8.06 10.52 19.20
N TYR A 134 -9.12 10.82 18.46
CA TYR A 134 -9.70 12.16 18.41
C TYR A 134 -11.04 12.27 19.12
N GLN A 135 -11.68 11.16 19.52
CA GLN A 135 -13.02 11.06 20.11
C GLN A 135 -14.14 11.56 19.18
N GLU A 136 -13.86 11.66 17.90
CA GLU A 136 -14.75 12.05 16.83
C GLU A 136 -14.25 11.45 15.51
N CYS A 137 -15.16 11.20 14.58
CA CYS A 137 -14.84 10.67 13.27
C CYS A 137 -15.81 11.21 12.22
N PRO A 138 -15.33 11.64 11.04
CA PRO A 138 -16.20 12.02 9.94
C PRO A 138 -16.97 10.80 9.40
N GLU A 139 -18.17 11.05 8.86
CA GLU A 139 -18.97 10.02 8.22
C GLU A 139 -18.44 9.65 6.83
N LEU A 140 -18.84 8.48 6.33
CA LEU A 140 -18.55 8.03 4.98
C LEU A 140 -19.74 8.36 4.06
N GLU A 141 -19.49 9.10 3.00
CA GLU A 141 -20.43 9.33 1.92
C GLU A 141 -19.96 8.59 0.66
N LEU A 142 -20.64 7.48 0.33
CA LEU A 142 -20.35 6.69 -0.87
C LEU A 142 -21.32 7.12 -1.98
N THR A 143 -20.77 7.53 -3.11
CA THR A 143 -21.54 7.83 -4.32
C THR A 143 -21.05 6.98 -5.48
N GLY A 144 -21.98 6.30 -6.18
CA GLY A 144 -21.72 5.58 -7.42
C GLY A 144 -22.09 6.43 -8.61
N ARG A 145 -21.29 6.37 -9.67
CA ARG A 145 -21.67 6.90 -10.97
C ARG A 145 -21.58 5.79 -11.98
N ASP A 146 -22.73 5.26 -12.37
CA ASP A 146 -22.81 4.43 -13.56
C ASP A 146 -22.66 5.35 -14.78
N ALA A 147 -21.79 5.01 -15.73
CA ALA A 147 -21.52 5.83 -16.90
C ALA A 147 -22.75 6.05 -17.80
N THR A 148 -23.85 5.32 -17.53
CA THR A 148 -25.09 5.35 -18.31
C THR A 148 -26.30 5.93 -17.58
N ALA A 149 -26.24 6.19 -16.27
CA ALA A 149 -27.37 6.72 -15.50
C ALA A 149 -26.99 8.05 -14.82
N ALA A 150 -27.52 9.16 -15.33
CA ALA A 150 -27.30 10.52 -14.83
C ALA A 150 -28.33 10.88 -13.76
N GLU A 151 -28.66 10.03 -12.81
CA GLU A 151 -29.60 10.33 -11.73
C GLU A 151 -28.93 10.28 -10.36
N LYS A 152 -29.17 11.34 -9.59
CA LYS A 152 -28.62 11.52 -8.24
C LYS A 152 -29.27 10.54 -7.28
N GLY A 153 -28.46 9.78 -6.54
CA GLY A 153 -28.89 9.14 -5.30
C GLY A 153 -29.11 7.62 -5.37
N GLU A 154 -28.66 6.95 -6.41
CA GLU A 154 -28.71 5.48 -6.44
C GLU A 154 -27.54 4.86 -5.66
N ASP A 155 -27.90 3.78 -4.94
CA ASP A 155 -27.00 2.92 -4.21
C ASP A 155 -25.82 2.49 -5.09
N VAL A 156 -24.61 2.58 -4.56
CA VAL A 156 -23.39 2.20 -5.28
C VAL A 156 -23.46 0.69 -5.49
N GLY A 157 -23.81 0.27 -6.71
CA GLY A 157 -23.85 -1.13 -7.09
C GLY A 157 -22.50 -1.83 -6.85
N GLU A 158 -22.51 -3.15 -6.85
CA GLU A 158 -21.32 -3.97 -6.68
C GLU A 158 -20.27 -3.65 -7.77
N ILE A 159 -19.05 -3.26 -7.37
CA ILE A 159 -17.93 -3.02 -8.29
C ILE A 159 -16.96 -4.18 -8.15
N LEU A 160 -16.92 -5.04 -9.15
CA LEU A 160 -16.04 -6.22 -9.17
C LEU A 160 -14.80 -5.98 -10.01
N ILE A 161 -13.63 -6.19 -9.41
CA ILE A 161 -12.34 -6.12 -10.11
C ILE A 161 -11.48 -7.34 -9.82
N SER A 162 -10.50 -7.59 -10.68
CA SER A 162 -9.45 -8.59 -10.40
C SER A 162 -8.29 -7.92 -9.68
N HIS A 163 -8.19 -8.13 -8.38
CA HIS A 163 -7.15 -7.52 -7.55
C HIS A 163 -6.79 -8.39 -6.34
N VAL A 164 -5.76 -8.01 -5.59
CA VAL A 164 -5.42 -8.61 -4.29
C VAL A 164 -6.22 -7.90 -3.20
N PRO A 165 -7.23 -8.55 -2.56
CA PRO A 165 -8.13 -7.90 -1.61
C PRO A 165 -7.38 -7.22 -0.45
N ALA A 166 -6.39 -7.92 0.12
CA ALA A 166 -5.60 -7.40 1.25
C ALA A 166 -4.77 -6.14 0.89
N HIS A 167 -4.29 -6.03 -0.35
CA HIS A 167 -3.58 -4.82 -0.79
C HIS A 167 -4.56 -3.66 -0.96
N LEU A 168 -5.70 -3.91 -1.58
CA LEU A 168 -6.72 -2.89 -1.80
C LEU A 168 -7.26 -2.36 -0.46
N HIS A 169 -7.57 -3.28 0.47
CA HIS A 169 -7.95 -2.91 1.83
C HIS A 169 -6.91 -2.03 2.51
N HIS A 170 -5.62 -2.41 2.44
CA HIS A 170 -4.55 -1.61 3.06
C HIS A 170 -4.42 -0.22 2.44
N ILE A 171 -4.55 -0.11 1.12
CA ILE A 171 -4.52 1.18 0.41
C ILE A 171 -5.65 2.08 0.92
N PHE A 172 -6.89 1.61 0.92
CA PHE A 172 -8.03 2.37 1.40
C PHE A 172 -7.92 2.72 2.88
N PHE A 173 -7.50 1.78 3.71
CA PHE A 173 -7.28 2.02 5.13
C PHE A 173 -6.30 3.17 5.40
N GLU A 174 -5.16 3.22 4.71
CA GLU A 174 -4.18 4.30 4.85
C GLU A 174 -4.71 5.63 4.31
N ILE A 175 -5.44 5.62 3.19
CA ILE A 175 -6.07 6.82 2.64
C ILE A 175 -7.12 7.37 3.62
N PHE A 176 -7.98 6.52 4.17
CA PHE A 176 -9.00 6.94 5.14
C PHE A 176 -8.39 7.48 6.42
N LYS A 177 -7.39 6.84 6.98
CA LYS A 177 -6.67 7.38 8.15
C LYS A 177 -6.16 8.80 7.90
N ASN A 178 -5.53 9.02 6.74
CA ASN A 178 -5.00 10.33 6.38
C ASN A 178 -6.11 11.36 6.14
N ALA A 179 -7.20 10.97 5.47
CA ALA A 179 -8.33 11.84 5.22
C ALA A 179 -9.04 12.25 6.54
N MET A 180 -9.37 11.27 7.38
CA MET A 180 -10.01 11.51 8.70
C MET A 180 -9.15 12.42 9.58
N ARG A 181 -7.86 12.10 9.69
CA ARG A 181 -6.92 12.93 10.43
C ARG A 181 -6.91 14.36 9.93
N ALA A 182 -6.77 14.56 8.61
CA ALA A 182 -6.74 15.88 8.02
C ALA A 182 -8.06 16.64 8.25
N THR A 183 -9.20 15.97 8.13
CA THR A 183 -10.52 16.55 8.38
C THR A 183 -10.65 17.02 9.83
N VAL A 184 -10.34 16.17 10.81
CA VAL A 184 -10.44 16.51 12.22
C VAL A 184 -9.46 17.62 12.62
N GLU A 185 -8.18 17.51 12.23
CA GLU A 185 -7.17 18.53 12.55
C GLU A 185 -7.51 19.87 11.91
N TYR A 186 -8.00 19.90 10.67
CA TYR A 186 -8.40 21.12 9.98
C TYR A 186 -9.61 21.78 10.63
N THR A 187 -10.66 21.01 10.98
CA THR A 187 -11.87 21.55 11.62
C THR A 187 -11.55 22.12 12.99
N ARG A 188 -10.68 21.47 13.77
CA ARG A 188 -10.23 21.98 15.08
C ARG A 188 -9.44 23.29 14.99
N LEU A 189 -8.66 23.49 13.93
CA LEU A 189 -7.90 24.72 13.70
C LEU A 189 -8.79 25.92 13.35
N GLN A 190 -10.03 25.67 12.90
CA GLN A 190 -10.97 26.73 12.51
C GLN A 190 -11.77 27.32 13.68
N ASP A 191 -11.55 26.83 14.93
CA ASP A 191 -12.31 27.23 16.15
C ASP A 191 -13.85 27.21 15.97
N ALA A 192 -14.33 26.52 14.97
CA ALA A 192 -15.76 26.44 14.67
C ALA A 192 -16.34 25.18 15.32
N VAL A 193 -17.41 25.36 16.09
CA VAL A 193 -18.30 24.26 16.48
C VAL A 193 -19.07 23.82 15.23
N GLN A 194 -18.38 23.20 14.28
CA GLN A 194 -18.96 22.68 13.04
C GLN A 194 -18.93 21.15 13.09
N GLU A 195 -19.98 20.54 12.56
CA GLU A 195 -19.98 19.11 12.29
C GLU A 195 -18.86 18.78 11.32
N LEU A 196 -18.18 17.64 11.55
CA LEU A 196 -17.12 17.19 10.67
C LEU A 196 -17.68 16.92 9.25
N PRO A 197 -17.07 17.49 8.21
CA PRO A 197 -17.47 17.16 6.85
C PRO A 197 -17.22 15.68 6.54
N PRO A 198 -18.12 15.00 5.80
CA PRO A 198 -17.97 13.59 5.49
C PRO A 198 -16.77 13.33 4.56
N VAL A 199 -16.18 12.16 4.69
CA VAL A 199 -15.22 11.64 3.72
C VAL A 199 -15.99 11.09 2.52
N ARG A 200 -15.82 11.73 1.36
CA ARG A 200 -16.56 11.39 0.14
C ARG A 200 -15.74 10.44 -0.72
N VAL A 201 -16.34 9.34 -1.11
CA VAL A 201 -15.78 8.35 -2.04
C VAL A 201 -16.69 8.23 -3.25
N LEU A 202 -16.12 8.48 -4.43
CA LEU A 202 -16.80 8.34 -5.69
C LEU A 202 -16.35 7.04 -6.38
N GLY A 203 -17.25 6.08 -6.49
CA GLY A 203 -17.06 4.88 -7.31
C GLY A 203 -17.44 5.18 -8.77
N LYS A 204 -16.52 4.95 -9.69
CA LYS A 204 -16.77 5.06 -11.13
C LYS A 204 -16.28 3.81 -11.84
N THR A 205 -17.19 3.10 -12.51
CA THR A 205 -16.82 2.03 -13.43
C THR A 205 -16.62 2.61 -14.82
N GLU A 206 -15.43 2.51 -15.37
CA GLU A 206 -15.18 2.76 -16.78
C GLU A 206 -14.95 1.42 -17.47
N ASN A 207 -15.73 1.10 -18.49
CA ASN A 207 -15.42 -0.01 -19.39
C ASN A 207 -14.18 0.38 -20.20
N ILE A 208 -13.02 -0.10 -19.76
CA ILE A 208 -11.79 -0.04 -20.56
C ILE A 208 -11.83 -1.26 -21.47
N PHE A 209 -12.28 -1.06 -22.70
CA PHE A 209 -12.13 -2.02 -23.79
C PHE A 209 -10.80 -1.78 -24.49
#